data_7c35ae885bbf40e371ad96b1dd600934
#
_entry.id   7c35ae885bbf40e371ad96b1dd600934
#
_cell.length_a   1.000
_cell.length_b   1.000
_cell.length_c   1.000
_cell.angle_alpha   90.00
_cell.angle_beta   90.00
_cell.angle_gamma   90.00
#
_symmetry.space_group_name_H-M   'P 1'
#
loop_
_entity.id
_entity.type
_entity.pdbx_description
1 polymer ?
#
loop_
_entity_poly.entity_id
_entity_poly.type
_entity_poly.pdbx_seq_one_letter_code
_entity_poly.pdbx_strand_id
1 'polypeptide(L)'
;MKANVCGPSVRSAFFRIFAYPVDPMMINIDLLRKRYAAGQRFTVEEWAGLTAAGADQGSPDPRSLIAAHDMLLFVKAFPHDAEDHLRAVEGLARISSAAAAAAGRDRRIARALRDSGIDGLPMRAHFSIDLCRWLLAEHPSAVVLDAFDGEEETVRATLVALSQQVEREAMDDERHTVFDRLLVASAGSPLRWLVNAIDRATGDPHLRHVLWEGCRPGIVITPHRSPLSRTFCQGPDQPIYYFHYGTRGVNGGPLAILGELEPDLVLGTEQRGELLTAARGVLIGHQRETDPVTYCEHRSITHHRLDQGIGISLLPLPPGRRTALDAYVGYVAYVNRVPVAYGGAWLFPGRTKVGINVFPAFRGGPSALLFARILRCYAQRYAVDAFEAENYQLGHGNGDGIRSGAYWFYHRLGFRSQHPRLAAIAAREAERMRADPGYRTPARVLRKLAAEPMLLRLREKDVPHVEPLDVAERALHYLAKVTKGDRHAARERIALRVARRLGAGSMKRWSGADRSGFADLAPAIDPISDLERWSVKDKRLLVELMRAKGRVTEDHYIALLNRHQRLIRAWWTLLQGDQ
;
A
#
# COMPACT_ATOMS: atom_id res chain seq x y z
N MET A 1 -15.01 -21.44 19.02
CA MET A 1 -15.51 -20.56 17.94
C MET A 1 -14.62 -19.33 17.88
N LYS A 2 -13.59 -19.36 17.05
CA LYS A 2 -12.67 -18.22 16.88
C LYS A 2 -13.23 -17.37 15.73
N ALA A 3 -13.90 -16.28 16.07
CA ALA A 3 -14.30 -15.27 15.11
C ALA A 3 -13.10 -14.39 14.79
N ASN A 4 -12.62 -14.47 13.54
CA ASN A 4 -11.69 -13.51 12.97
C ASN A 4 -12.41 -12.16 12.84
N VAL A 5 -12.13 -11.22 13.72
CA VAL A 5 -12.48 -9.82 13.59
C VAL A 5 -11.21 -9.06 13.22
N CYS A 6 -10.76 -9.25 11.96
CA CYS A 6 -10.00 -8.21 11.27
C CYS A 6 -10.98 -7.53 10.33
N GLY A 7 -11.11 -6.21 10.39
CA GLY A 7 -11.89 -5.43 9.44
C GLY A 7 -11.45 -5.72 8.00
N PRO A 8 -12.32 -5.50 7.01
CA PRO A 8 -12.06 -5.87 5.62
C PRO A 8 -11.13 -4.85 4.96
N SER A 9 -9.88 -4.82 5.36
CA SER A 9 -8.82 -4.17 4.61
C SER A 9 -7.97 -5.24 3.97
N VAL A 10 -8.00 -5.28 2.63
CA VAL A 10 -7.08 -6.04 1.79
C VAL A 10 -7.27 -7.56 1.85
N ARG A 11 -8.43 -8.07 1.51
CA ARG A 11 -8.47 -9.38 0.86
C ARG A 11 -8.13 -9.18 -0.61
N SER A 12 -6.85 -9.41 -0.91
CA SER A 12 -6.29 -9.43 -2.24
C SER A 12 -7.20 -10.18 -3.22
N ALA A 13 -7.61 -9.50 -4.29
CA ALA A 13 -8.09 -10.15 -5.49
C ALA A 13 -6.97 -11.11 -5.97
N PHE A 14 -7.19 -12.41 -5.81
CA PHE A 14 -6.26 -13.44 -6.23
C PHE A 14 -6.17 -13.43 -7.75
N PHE A 15 -5.03 -13.03 -8.29
CA PHE A 15 -4.69 -13.29 -9.67
C PHE A 15 -4.55 -14.80 -9.89
N ARG A 16 -5.51 -15.39 -10.61
CA ARG A 16 -5.31 -16.67 -11.27
C ARG A 16 -4.36 -16.42 -12.44
N ILE A 17 -3.10 -16.75 -12.28
CA ILE A 17 -2.18 -16.87 -13.41
C ILE A 17 -2.50 -18.22 -14.07
N PHE A 18 -3.25 -18.17 -15.18
CA PHE A 18 -3.36 -19.32 -16.06
C PHE A 18 -2.03 -19.51 -16.77
N ALA A 19 -1.38 -20.66 -16.55
CA ALA A 19 -0.33 -21.13 -17.44
C ALA A 19 -1.00 -21.63 -18.72
N TYR A 20 -0.77 -20.92 -19.84
CA TYR A 20 -1.24 -21.32 -21.16
C TYR A 20 -0.06 -21.84 -22.00
N PRO A 21 -0.29 -22.77 -22.95
CA PRO A 21 0.76 -23.26 -23.84
C PRO A 21 1.28 -22.11 -24.73
N VAL A 22 2.59 -22.06 -24.87
CA VAL A 22 3.33 -21.03 -25.62
C VAL A 22 3.30 -21.40 -27.10
N ASP A 23 2.80 -20.51 -27.95
CA ASP A 23 2.87 -20.59 -29.41
C ASP A 23 4.32 -20.28 -29.87
N PRO A 24 4.94 -21.10 -30.76
CA PRO A 24 6.38 -21.00 -31.10
C PRO A 24 6.81 -19.74 -31.86
N MET A 25 5.91 -18.87 -32.31
CA MET A 25 6.23 -17.59 -32.98
C MET A 25 6.16 -16.33 -32.10
N MET A 26 5.83 -16.45 -30.82
CA MET A 26 5.79 -15.28 -29.93
C MET A 26 7.17 -14.97 -29.36
N ILE A 27 7.60 -13.72 -29.49
CA ILE A 27 8.77 -13.18 -28.80
C ILE A 27 8.64 -13.52 -27.30
N ASN A 28 9.58 -14.31 -26.77
CA ASN A 28 9.57 -14.66 -25.34
C ASN A 28 9.97 -13.42 -24.52
N ILE A 29 9.00 -12.63 -24.13
CA ILE A 29 9.18 -11.36 -23.39
C ILE A 29 9.94 -11.59 -22.06
N ASP A 30 9.74 -12.73 -21.40
CA ASP A 30 10.46 -13.04 -20.15
C ASP A 30 11.96 -13.28 -20.43
N LEU A 31 12.29 -13.91 -21.55
CA LEU A 31 13.69 -14.08 -21.99
C LEU A 31 14.29 -12.73 -22.38
N LEU A 32 13.57 -11.92 -23.16
CA LEU A 32 14.01 -10.56 -23.52
C LEU A 32 14.29 -9.71 -22.28
N ARG A 33 13.38 -9.72 -21.30
CA ARG A 33 13.54 -9.01 -20.04
C ARG A 33 14.77 -9.48 -19.27
N LYS A 34 15.01 -10.80 -19.19
CA LYS A 34 16.20 -11.36 -18.53
C LYS A 34 17.50 -10.95 -19.23
N ARG A 35 17.52 -10.94 -20.57
CA ARG A 35 18.66 -10.51 -21.38
C ARG A 35 18.93 -9.01 -21.19
N TYR A 36 17.89 -8.20 -21.32
CA TYR A 36 17.97 -6.74 -21.14
C TYR A 36 18.43 -6.39 -19.71
N ALA A 37 17.83 -7.02 -18.69
CA ALA A 37 18.28 -6.85 -17.30
C ALA A 37 19.74 -7.31 -17.06
N ALA A 38 20.29 -8.16 -17.93
CA ALA A 38 21.69 -8.60 -17.91
C ALA A 38 22.63 -7.68 -18.73
N GLY A 39 22.14 -6.54 -19.24
CA GLY A 39 22.92 -5.58 -20.01
C GLY A 39 22.99 -5.88 -21.51
N GLN A 40 22.23 -6.83 -22.03
CA GLN A 40 22.18 -7.11 -23.46
C GLN A 40 21.17 -6.19 -24.14
N ARG A 41 21.62 -5.45 -25.15
CA ARG A 41 20.76 -4.56 -25.94
C ARG A 41 19.82 -5.35 -26.84
N PHE A 42 18.69 -4.76 -27.19
CA PHE A 42 17.80 -5.29 -28.20
C PHE A 42 18.38 -5.10 -29.61
N THR A 43 18.12 -6.08 -30.47
CA THR A 43 18.38 -5.94 -31.91
C THR A 43 17.35 -5.00 -32.54
N VAL A 44 17.58 -4.60 -33.79
CA VAL A 44 16.63 -3.78 -34.55
C VAL A 44 15.30 -4.53 -34.74
N GLU A 45 15.36 -5.83 -34.98
CA GLU A 45 14.18 -6.69 -35.14
C GLU A 45 13.40 -6.84 -33.82
N GLU A 46 14.09 -6.98 -32.69
CA GLU A 46 13.45 -7.03 -31.36
C GLU A 46 12.73 -5.72 -31.04
N TRP A 47 13.37 -4.57 -31.32
CA TRP A 47 12.73 -3.26 -31.19
C TRP A 47 11.53 -3.11 -32.13
N ALA A 48 11.68 -3.51 -33.39
CA ALA A 48 10.59 -3.49 -34.36
C ALA A 48 9.42 -4.36 -33.89
N GLY A 49 9.69 -5.58 -33.40
CA GLY A 49 8.68 -6.47 -32.85
C GLY A 49 7.94 -5.90 -31.63
N LEU A 50 8.67 -5.24 -30.71
CA LEU A 50 8.05 -4.59 -29.55
C LEU A 50 7.17 -3.38 -29.94
N THR A 51 7.59 -2.59 -30.93
CA THR A 51 6.87 -1.38 -31.34
C THR A 51 5.82 -1.64 -32.42
N ALA A 52 5.99 -2.71 -33.22
CA ALA A 52 5.04 -3.11 -34.27
C ALA A 52 3.89 -3.99 -33.74
N ALA A 53 3.91 -4.38 -32.49
CA ALA A 53 2.88 -5.24 -31.89
C ALA A 53 1.41 -4.76 -32.08
N GLY A 54 1.22 -3.58 -32.63
CA GLY A 54 -0.09 -3.02 -33.00
C GLY A 54 -0.23 -2.59 -34.47
N ALA A 55 0.80 -2.75 -35.32
CA ALA A 55 0.87 -2.16 -36.66
C ALA A 55 0.57 -3.14 -37.81
N ASP A 56 0.56 -4.45 -37.56
CA ASP A 56 0.27 -5.42 -38.61
C ASP A 56 -1.19 -5.39 -39.07
N GLN A 57 -1.40 -5.61 -40.37
CA GLN A 57 -2.73 -5.57 -41.04
C GLN A 57 -3.69 -6.68 -40.59
N GLY A 58 -3.29 -7.51 -39.59
CA GLY A 58 -4.11 -8.51 -38.90
C GLY A 58 -4.67 -7.99 -37.58
N SER A 59 -5.58 -8.74 -36.97
CA SER A 59 -6.07 -8.48 -35.60
C SER A 59 -4.93 -8.73 -34.59
N PRO A 60 -4.45 -7.71 -33.86
CA PRO A 60 -3.32 -7.88 -32.95
C PRO A 60 -3.70 -8.81 -31.79
N ASP A 61 -2.77 -9.71 -31.39
CA ASP A 61 -3.00 -10.54 -30.21
C ASP A 61 -2.95 -9.69 -28.93
N PRO A 62 -4.03 -9.67 -28.14
CA PRO A 62 -4.09 -8.88 -26.91
C PRO A 62 -2.99 -9.18 -25.90
N ARG A 63 -2.54 -10.43 -25.81
CA ARG A 63 -1.48 -10.83 -24.88
C ARG A 63 -0.14 -10.26 -25.30
N SER A 64 0.14 -10.28 -26.58
CA SER A 64 1.36 -9.69 -27.15
C SER A 64 1.39 -8.16 -26.93
N LEU A 65 0.26 -7.48 -27.09
CA LEU A 65 0.16 -6.05 -26.79
C LEU A 65 0.45 -5.73 -25.31
N ILE A 66 -0.15 -6.47 -24.37
CA ILE A 66 0.09 -6.29 -22.94
C ILE A 66 1.55 -6.60 -22.59
N ALA A 67 2.10 -7.68 -23.14
CA ALA A 67 3.47 -8.10 -22.88
C ALA A 67 4.51 -7.10 -23.43
N ALA A 68 4.28 -6.58 -24.63
CA ALA A 68 5.12 -5.52 -25.22
C ALA A 68 5.01 -4.21 -24.42
N HIS A 69 3.81 -3.79 -24.03
CA HIS A 69 3.61 -2.65 -23.15
C HIS A 69 4.39 -2.79 -21.80
N ASP A 70 4.30 -3.97 -21.17
CA ASP A 70 5.02 -4.25 -19.92
C ASP A 70 6.53 -4.24 -20.11
N MET A 71 7.02 -4.71 -21.27
CA MET A 71 8.45 -4.67 -21.59
C MET A 71 8.94 -3.24 -21.80
N LEU A 72 8.16 -2.40 -22.51
CA LEU A 72 8.50 -0.99 -22.70
C LEU A 72 8.46 -0.19 -21.39
N LEU A 73 7.53 -0.50 -20.48
CA LEU A 73 7.54 0.07 -19.12
C LEU A 73 8.83 -0.31 -18.37
N PHE A 74 9.28 -1.57 -18.51
CA PHE A 74 10.54 -2.01 -17.92
C PHE A 74 11.73 -1.26 -18.49
N VAL A 75 11.82 -1.10 -19.81
CA VAL A 75 12.88 -0.33 -20.47
C VAL A 75 12.84 1.14 -20.05
N LYS A 76 11.67 1.76 -20.00
CA LYS A 76 11.49 3.15 -19.52
C LYS A 76 12.01 3.34 -18.10
N ALA A 77 11.81 2.36 -17.21
CA ALA A 77 12.30 2.40 -15.83
C ALA A 77 13.82 2.12 -15.74
N PHE A 78 14.35 1.25 -16.60
CA PHE A 78 15.73 0.78 -16.53
C PHE A 78 16.46 0.91 -17.87
N PRO A 79 16.47 2.10 -18.51
CA PRO A 79 17.09 2.28 -19.83
C PRO A 79 18.61 2.13 -19.76
N HIS A 80 19.21 1.52 -20.78
CA HIS A 80 20.67 1.43 -20.88
C HIS A 80 21.29 2.75 -21.33
N ASP A 81 20.56 3.54 -22.13
CA ASP A 81 20.97 4.87 -22.61
C ASP A 81 19.75 5.74 -22.95
N ALA A 82 20.01 6.94 -23.46
CA ALA A 82 18.97 7.92 -23.82
C ALA A 82 18.08 7.44 -24.98
N GLU A 83 18.64 6.69 -25.93
CA GLU A 83 17.92 6.17 -27.08
C GLU A 83 16.90 5.11 -26.66
N ASP A 84 17.30 4.17 -25.81
CA ASP A 84 16.41 3.16 -25.22
C ASP A 84 15.23 3.81 -24.47
N HIS A 85 15.54 4.84 -23.67
CA HIS A 85 14.51 5.59 -22.93
C HIS A 85 13.50 6.26 -23.89
N LEU A 86 13.98 6.96 -24.92
CA LEU A 86 13.14 7.65 -25.89
C LEU A 86 12.27 6.65 -26.67
N ARG A 87 12.86 5.57 -27.19
CA ARG A 87 12.16 4.51 -27.89
C ARG A 87 11.07 3.86 -27.04
N ALA A 88 11.34 3.65 -25.75
CA ALA A 88 10.36 3.10 -24.84
C ALA A 88 9.17 4.06 -24.63
N VAL A 89 9.42 5.36 -24.45
CA VAL A 89 8.36 6.38 -24.30
C VAL A 89 7.49 6.45 -25.54
N GLU A 90 8.10 6.53 -26.73
CA GLU A 90 7.35 6.56 -28.01
C GLU A 90 6.60 5.26 -28.26
N GLY A 91 7.24 4.12 -27.98
CA GLY A 91 6.63 2.79 -28.14
C GLY A 91 5.39 2.61 -27.25
N LEU A 92 5.43 3.08 -26.01
CA LEU A 92 4.28 3.06 -25.09
C LEU A 92 3.09 3.87 -25.64
N ALA A 93 3.34 5.05 -26.19
CA ALA A 93 2.29 5.86 -26.79
C ALA A 93 1.68 5.19 -28.03
N ARG A 94 2.51 4.57 -28.89
CA ARG A 94 2.05 3.83 -30.09
C ARG A 94 1.22 2.60 -29.70
N ILE A 95 1.69 1.77 -28.76
CA ILE A 95 0.94 0.58 -28.31
C ILE A 95 -0.40 0.98 -27.69
N SER A 96 -0.44 2.04 -26.90
CA SER A 96 -1.68 2.55 -26.31
C SER A 96 -2.70 2.90 -27.41
N SER A 97 -2.28 3.67 -28.41
CA SER A 97 -3.14 4.04 -29.54
C SER A 97 -3.61 2.82 -30.35
N ALA A 98 -2.72 1.87 -30.61
CA ALA A 98 -3.02 0.65 -31.34
C ALA A 98 -3.99 -0.25 -30.56
N ALA A 99 -3.80 -0.41 -29.26
CA ALA A 99 -4.66 -1.19 -28.38
C ALA A 99 -6.08 -0.60 -28.30
N ALA A 100 -6.19 0.73 -28.15
CA ALA A 100 -7.48 1.42 -28.15
C ALA A 100 -8.20 1.28 -29.50
N ALA A 101 -7.50 1.44 -30.63
CA ALA A 101 -8.04 1.25 -31.96
C ALA A 101 -8.51 -0.19 -32.23
N ALA A 102 -7.73 -1.18 -31.79
CA ALA A 102 -8.10 -2.59 -31.91
C ALA A 102 -9.33 -2.95 -31.07
N ALA A 103 -9.39 -2.47 -29.84
CA ALA A 103 -10.53 -2.65 -28.94
C ALA A 103 -11.81 -2.00 -29.50
N GLY A 104 -11.69 -0.85 -30.20
CA GLY A 104 -12.81 -0.18 -30.83
C GLY A 104 -13.38 -0.96 -32.03
N ARG A 105 -12.57 -1.80 -32.69
CA ARG A 105 -12.98 -2.59 -33.87
C ARG A 105 -13.50 -3.98 -33.54
N ASP A 106 -13.01 -4.60 -32.45
CA ASP A 106 -13.36 -5.98 -32.08
C ASP A 106 -13.67 -6.10 -30.58
N ARG A 107 -14.90 -6.51 -30.26
CA ARG A 107 -15.37 -6.72 -28.87
C ARG A 107 -14.61 -7.82 -28.14
N ARG A 108 -14.04 -8.82 -28.84
CA ARG A 108 -13.21 -9.89 -28.22
C ARG A 108 -11.90 -9.31 -27.76
N ILE A 109 -11.27 -8.47 -28.60
CA ILE A 109 -10.04 -7.76 -28.25
C ILE A 109 -10.32 -6.77 -27.11
N ALA A 110 -11.39 -6.01 -27.17
CA ALA A 110 -11.80 -5.08 -26.12
C ALA A 110 -11.93 -5.80 -24.75
N ARG A 111 -12.58 -6.98 -24.74
CA ARG A 111 -12.73 -7.79 -23.54
C ARG A 111 -11.39 -8.33 -23.02
N ALA A 112 -10.49 -8.74 -23.90
CA ALA A 112 -9.19 -9.30 -23.57
C ALA A 112 -8.19 -8.22 -23.08
N LEU A 113 -8.31 -6.98 -23.56
CA LEU A 113 -7.50 -5.83 -23.15
C LEU A 113 -8.08 -5.06 -21.96
N ARG A 114 -9.35 -5.31 -21.60
CA ARG A 114 -9.95 -4.74 -20.39
C ARG A 114 -9.06 -5.04 -19.18
N ASP A 115 -9.00 -4.10 -18.24
CA ASP A 115 -8.26 -4.23 -17.00
C ASP A 115 -6.73 -4.33 -17.15
N SER A 116 -6.18 -4.13 -18.37
CA SER A 116 -4.74 -4.11 -18.61
C SER A 116 -4.03 -2.88 -18.02
N GLY A 117 -4.77 -1.80 -17.76
CA GLY A 117 -4.20 -0.50 -17.33
C GLY A 117 -3.53 0.30 -18.45
N ILE A 118 -3.60 -0.18 -19.70
CA ILE A 118 -3.14 0.56 -20.88
C ILE A 118 -4.08 1.75 -21.12
N ASP A 119 -3.52 2.90 -21.48
CA ASP A 119 -4.31 4.13 -21.70
C ASP A 119 -5.32 3.97 -22.84
N GLY A 120 -6.48 4.58 -22.69
CA GLY A 120 -7.61 4.45 -23.63
C GLY A 120 -8.47 3.21 -23.41
N LEU A 121 -8.14 2.32 -22.49
CA LEU A 121 -8.86 1.07 -22.22
C LEU A 121 -9.57 1.10 -20.86
N PRO A 122 -10.79 0.52 -20.76
CA PRO A 122 -11.54 0.51 -19.52
C PRO A 122 -10.92 -0.46 -18.48
N MET A 123 -10.91 -0.02 -17.23
CA MET A 123 -10.57 -0.81 -16.06
C MET A 123 -11.74 -0.81 -15.09
N ARG A 124 -12.11 -1.98 -14.56
CA ARG A 124 -13.16 -2.11 -13.56
C ARG A 124 -12.61 -2.58 -12.23
N ALA A 125 -12.95 -1.88 -11.17
CA ALA A 125 -12.56 -2.26 -9.81
C ALA A 125 -13.60 -1.78 -8.77
N HIS A 126 -13.45 -2.26 -7.54
CA HIS A 126 -14.10 -1.68 -6.38
C HIS A 126 -13.12 -0.74 -5.69
N PHE A 127 -13.48 0.53 -5.62
CA PHE A 127 -12.72 1.55 -4.93
C PHE A 127 -13.55 2.12 -3.78
N SER A 128 -12.87 2.69 -2.77
CA SER A 128 -13.55 3.36 -1.68
C SER A 128 -14.33 4.59 -2.14
N ILE A 129 -15.33 4.98 -1.37
CA ILE A 129 -16.08 6.22 -1.60
C ILE A 129 -15.17 7.46 -1.66
N ASP A 130 -14.10 7.47 -0.86
CA ASP A 130 -13.17 8.59 -0.79
C ASP A 130 -12.32 8.71 -2.06
N LEU A 131 -11.86 7.58 -2.62
CA LEU A 131 -11.18 7.59 -3.91
C LEU A 131 -12.13 7.95 -5.06
N CYS A 132 -13.37 7.46 -5.03
CA CYS A 132 -14.39 7.82 -6.03
C CYS A 132 -14.75 9.31 -5.96
N ARG A 133 -14.80 9.91 -4.76
CA ARG A 133 -15.00 11.36 -4.60
C ARG A 133 -13.85 12.16 -5.26
N TRP A 134 -12.61 11.74 -5.06
CA TRP A 134 -11.47 12.36 -5.72
C TRP A 134 -11.53 12.20 -7.25
N LEU A 135 -11.86 11.01 -7.74
CA LEU A 135 -12.04 10.76 -9.19
C LEU A 135 -13.12 11.64 -9.80
N LEU A 136 -14.26 11.82 -9.12
CA LEU A 136 -15.34 12.70 -9.56
C LEU A 136 -14.96 14.18 -9.57
N ALA A 137 -14.04 14.60 -8.70
CA ALA A 137 -13.54 15.98 -8.65
C ALA A 137 -12.49 16.25 -9.74
N GLU A 138 -11.48 15.37 -9.86
CA GLU A 138 -10.31 15.62 -10.71
C GLU A 138 -10.46 14.99 -12.13
N HIS A 139 -11.23 13.90 -12.26
CA HIS A 139 -11.35 13.12 -13.49
C HIS A 139 -12.80 12.73 -13.81
N PRO A 140 -13.77 13.67 -13.78
CA PRO A 140 -15.21 13.35 -13.86
C PRO A 140 -15.63 12.65 -15.16
N SER A 141 -14.93 12.90 -16.26
CA SER A 141 -15.21 12.28 -17.58
C SER A 141 -14.61 10.87 -17.72
N ALA A 142 -13.68 10.49 -16.84
CA ALA A 142 -12.99 9.21 -16.91
C ALA A 142 -13.65 8.11 -16.07
N VAL A 143 -14.62 8.44 -15.20
CA VAL A 143 -15.14 7.53 -14.18
C VAL A 143 -16.65 7.38 -14.26
N VAL A 144 -17.13 6.13 -14.24
CA VAL A 144 -18.57 5.80 -14.22
C VAL A 144 -18.86 4.65 -13.25
N LEU A 145 -20.09 4.61 -12.73
CA LEU A 145 -20.64 3.44 -12.05
C LEU A 145 -21.15 2.46 -13.12
N ASP A 146 -20.64 1.23 -13.10
CA ASP A 146 -21.01 0.18 -14.07
C ASP A 146 -22.20 -0.65 -13.56
N ALA A 147 -22.10 -1.14 -12.33
CA ALA A 147 -23.13 -1.96 -11.69
C ALA A 147 -22.89 -2.02 -10.19
N PHE A 148 -23.79 -2.68 -9.47
CA PHE A 148 -23.58 -3.10 -8.10
C PHE A 148 -23.24 -4.60 -8.05
N ASP A 149 -22.21 -4.97 -7.29
CA ASP A 149 -21.84 -6.37 -7.03
C ASP A 149 -22.22 -6.79 -5.59
N GLY A 150 -22.95 -5.94 -4.87
CA GLY A 150 -23.59 -6.25 -3.58
C GLY A 150 -24.86 -7.09 -3.77
N GLU A 151 -25.37 -7.65 -2.69
CA GLU A 151 -26.65 -8.34 -2.70
C GLU A 151 -27.79 -7.36 -3.01
N GLU A 152 -28.66 -7.70 -3.97
CA GLU A 152 -29.67 -6.78 -4.50
C GLU A 152 -30.57 -6.19 -3.41
N GLU A 153 -31.00 -7.00 -2.44
CA GLU A 153 -31.81 -6.56 -1.30
C GLU A 153 -31.08 -5.49 -0.46
N THR A 154 -29.79 -5.72 -0.18
CA THR A 154 -28.95 -4.77 0.58
C THR A 154 -28.76 -3.45 -0.21
N VAL A 155 -28.54 -3.54 -1.52
CA VAL A 155 -28.39 -2.37 -2.38
C VAL A 155 -29.70 -1.59 -2.41
N ARG A 156 -30.84 -2.26 -2.65
CA ARG A 156 -32.19 -1.67 -2.68
C ARG A 156 -32.50 -0.95 -1.38
N ALA A 157 -32.36 -1.64 -0.25
CA ALA A 157 -32.59 -1.06 1.08
C ALA A 157 -31.71 0.18 1.32
N THR A 158 -30.45 0.14 0.89
CA THR A 158 -29.54 1.29 1.00
C THR A 158 -30.00 2.45 0.15
N LEU A 159 -30.35 2.26 -1.12
CA LEU A 159 -30.81 3.33 -2.00
C LEU A 159 -32.13 3.93 -1.53
N VAL A 160 -33.08 3.10 -1.07
CA VAL A 160 -34.35 3.57 -0.46
C VAL A 160 -34.07 4.45 0.77
N ALA A 161 -33.14 4.04 1.66
CA ALA A 161 -32.76 4.82 2.82
C ALA A 161 -32.10 6.16 2.47
N LEU A 162 -31.34 6.20 1.38
CA LEU A 162 -30.65 7.41 0.88
C LEU A 162 -31.57 8.34 0.08
N SER A 163 -32.75 7.87 -0.35
CA SER A 163 -33.70 8.62 -1.18
C SER A 163 -34.58 9.54 -0.36
N GLN A 164 -35.13 10.57 -1.00
CA GLN A 164 -36.13 11.43 -0.39
C GLN A 164 -37.42 10.63 -0.14
N GLN A 165 -38.19 11.04 0.87
CA GLN A 165 -39.38 10.29 1.28
C GLN A 165 -40.36 10.01 0.12
N VAL A 166 -40.56 10.98 -0.77
CA VAL A 166 -41.47 10.87 -1.93
C VAL A 166 -40.96 9.86 -2.99
N GLU A 167 -39.65 9.58 -3.02
CA GLU A 167 -39.03 8.69 -4.00
C GLU A 167 -38.99 7.22 -3.52
N ARG A 168 -39.13 6.98 -2.22
CA ARG A 168 -38.87 5.67 -1.59
C ARG A 168 -39.69 4.55 -2.18
N GLU A 169 -40.98 4.75 -2.38
CA GLU A 169 -41.85 3.72 -2.97
C GLU A 169 -41.45 3.38 -4.42
N ALA A 170 -41.01 4.38 -5.19
CA ALA A 170 -40.54 4.16 -6.55
C ALA A 170 -39.16 3.49 -6.59
N MET A 171 -38.29 3.76 -5.61
CA MET A 171 -36.99 3.11 -5.48
C MET A 171 -37.09 1.67 -5.01
N ASP A 172 -38.14 1.33 -4.24
CA ASP A 172 -38.42 -0.01 -3.70
C ASP A 172 -39.19 -0.91 -4.68
N ASP A 173 -39.59 -0.37 -5.83
CA ASP A 173 -40.38 -1.10 -6.82
C ASP A 173 -39.59 -2.24 -7.48
N GLU A 174 -39.91 -3.48 -7.13
CA GLU A 174 -39.25 -4.69 -7.61
C GLU A 174 -39.45 -5.00 -9.10
N ARG A 175 -40.37 -4.31 -9.79
CA ARG A 175 -40.57 -4.45 -11.24
C ARG A 175 -39.41 -3.92 -12.07
N HIS A 176 -38.50 -3.16 -11.44
CA HIS A 176 -37.34 -2.55 -12.08
C HIS A 176 -36.06 -2.92 -11.32
N THR A 177 -34.97 -3.01 -12.05
CA THR A 177 -33.67 -3.21 -11.38
C THR A 177 -33.31 -1.97 -10.54
N VAL A 178 -32.58 -2.19 -9.46
CA VAL A 178 -32.10 -1.10 -8.59
C VAL A 178 -31.27 -0.11 -9.38
N PHE A 179 -30.51 -0.59 -10.36
CA PHE A 179 -29.66 0.26 -11.20
C PHE A 179 -30.48 1.15 -12.14
N ASP A 180 -31.57 0.62 -12.76
CA ASP A 180 -32.46 1.43 -13.61
C ASP A 180 -33.11 2.56 -12.81
N ARG A 181 -33.56 2.28 -11.59
CA ARG A 181 -34.11 3.30 -10.70
C ARG A 181 -33.07 4.38 -10.36
N LEU A 182 -31.84 3.97 -10.06
CA LEU A 182 -30.76 4.89 -9.79
C LEU A 182 -30.42 5.77 -11.01
N LEU A 183 -30.42 5.21 -12.21
CA LEU A 183 -30.21 5.98 -13.44
C LEU A 183 -31.25 7.11 -13.60
N VAL A 184 -32.52 6.81 -13.33
CA VAL A 184 -33.59 7.81 -13.35
C VAL A 184 -33.39 8.88 -12.27
N ALA A 185 -33.21 8.45 -11.01
CA ALA A 185 -33.05 9.35 -9.86
C ALA A 185 -31.82 10.25 -9.97
N SER A 186 -30.79 9.80 -10.66
CA SER A 186 -29.51 10.50 -10.80
C SER A 186 -29.39 11.41 -12.03
N ALA A 187 -30.42 11.44 -12.87
CA ALA A 187 -30.37 12.15 -14.16
C ALA A 187 -29.10 11.82 -14.97
N GLY A 188 -28.72 10.54 -15.04
CA GLY A 188 -27.57 10.04 -15.79
C GLY A 188 -26.20 10.19 -15.09
N SER A 189 -26.16 10.56 -13.81
CA SER A 189 -24.92 10.67 -13.02
C SER A 189 -24.94 9.79 -11.76
N PRO A 190 -25.09 8.45 -11.89
CA PRO A 190 -25.36 7.54 -10.77
C PRO A 190 -24.26 7.52 -9.72
N LEU A 191 -22.99 7.56 -10.12
CA LEU A 191 -21.86 7.60 -9.19
C LEU A 191 -21.87 8.87 -8.34
N ARG A 192 -22.08 10.03 -8.96
CA ARG A 192 -22.15 11.32 -8.26
C ARG A 192 -23.34 11.38 -7.31
N TRP A 193 -24.49 10.86 -7.75
CA TRP A 193 -25.67 10.79 -6.90
C TRP A 193 -25.40 9.95 -5.65
N LEU A 194 -24.85 8.74 -5.82
CA LEU A 194 -24.55 7.81 -4.72
C LEU A 194 -23.57 8.40 -3.70
N VAL A 195 -22.45 8.96 -4.17
CA VAL A 195 -21.45 9.60 -3.30
C VAL A 195 -22.08 10.73 -2.52
N ASN A 196 -22.83 11.63 -3.18
CA ASN A 196 -23.47 12.77 -2.54
C ASN A 196 -24.59 12.36 -1.57
N ALA A 197 -25.35 11.31 -1.88
CA ALA A 197 -26.41 10.81 -1.02
C ALA A 197 -25.85 10.22 0.29
N ILE A 198 -24.79 9.42 0.21
CA ILE A 198 -24.09 8.87 1.38
C ILE A 198 -23.45 9.99 2.21
N ASP A 199 -22.83 10.99 1.58
CA ASP A 199 -22.22 12.12 2.30
C ASP A 199 -23.25 12.96 3.04
N ARG A 200 -24.48 13.10 2.50
CA ARG A 200 -25.59 13.78 3.20
C ARG A 200 -26.20 12.95 4.33
N ALA A 201 -26.22 11.62 4.16
CA ALA A 201 -26.83 10.73 5.16
C ALA A 201 -26.02 10.65 6.45
N THR A 202 -24.69 10.74 6.38
CA THR A 202 -23.84 10.65 7.57
C THR A 202 -22.52 11.38 7.42
N GLY A 203 -22.12 12.09 8.48
CA GLY A 203 -20.78 12.68 8.61
C GLY A 203 -19.72 11.70 9.12
N ASP A 204 -20.14 10.53 9.63
CA ASP A 204 -19.23 9.53 10.18
C ASP A 204 -18.53 8.75 9.05
N PRO A 205 -17.18 8.74 8.98
CA PRO A 205 -16.45 8.08 7.89
C PRO A 205 -16.60 6.55 7.89
N HIS A 206 -16.84 5.92 9.05
CA HIS A 206 -17.04 4.47 9.14
C HIS A 206 -18.43 4.08 8.65
N LEU A 207 -19.47 4.84 8.99
CA LEU A 207 -20.82 4.61 8.47
C LEU A 207 -20.88 4.81 6.96
N ARG A 208 -20.21 5.86 6.42
CA ARG A 208 -20.08 6.03 4.97
C ARG A 208 -19.45 4.81 4.29
N HIS A 209 -18.39 4.30 4.89
CA HIS A 209 -17.72 3.09 4.39
C HIS A 209 -18.67 1.87 4.42
N VAL A 210 -19.41 1.65 5.52
CA VAL A 210 -20.37 0.54 5.64
C VAL A 210 -21.45 0.61 4.57
N LEU A 211 -22.06 1.79 4.34
CA LEU A 211 -23.08 1.98 3.30
C LEU A 211 -22.51 1.71 1.90
N TRP A 212 -21.31 2.20 1.63
CA TRP A 212 -20.64 2.01 0.35
C TRP A 212 -20.29 0.54 0.09
N GLU A 213 -19.66 -0.13 1.06
CA GLU A 213 -19.27 -1.54 0.94
C GLU A 213 -20.49 -2.48 0.89
N GLY A 214 -21.61 -2.11 1.51
CA GLY A 214 -22.87 -2.85 1.38
C GLY A 214 -23.38 -2.87 -0.05
N CYS A 215 -23.22 -1.79 -0.79
CA CYS A 215 -23.57 -1.69 -2.20
C CYS A 215 -22.55 -2.36 -3.13
N ARG A 216 -21.30 -2.41 -2.77
CA ARG A 216 -20.17 -2.87 -3.60
C ARG A 216 -20.22 -2.33 -5.03
N PRO A 217 -20.17 -1.00 -5.23
CA PRO A 217 -20.26 -0.41 -6.56
C PRO A 217 -19.06 -0.79 -7.42
N GLY A 218 -19.30 -1.30 -8.61
CA GLY A 218 -18.31 -1.54 -9.64
C GLY A 218 -18.01 -0.26 -10.40
N ILE A 219 -16.78 0.23 -10.29
CA ILE A 219 -16.33 1.48 -10.88
C ILE A 219 -15.53 1.18 -12.14
N VAL A 220 -15.93 1.77 -13.27
CA VAL A 220 -15.16 1.71 -14.51
C VAL A 220 -14.45 3.04 -14.73
N ILE A 221 -13.14 2.94 -15.00
CA ILE A 221 -12.27 4.07 -15.31
C ILE A 221 -11.69 3.85 -16.70
N THR A 222 -11.86 4.87 -17.59
CA THR A 222 -11.26 4.87 -18.92
C THR A 222 -10.34 6.08 -19.03
N PRO A 223 -9.02 5.91 -18.82
CA PRO A 223 -8.07 7.02 -18.89
C PRO A 223 -7.77 7.41 -20.34
N HIS A 224 -7.59 8.70 -20.60
CA HIS A 224 -7.15 9.22 -21.90
C HIS A 224 -5.98 10.18 -21.71
N ARG A 225 -4.78 9.77 -22.10
CA ARG A 225 -3.51 10.47 -21.84
C ARG A 225 -3.38 10.93 -20.38
N SER A 226 -3.81 10.07 -19.49
CA SER A 226 -4.05 10.40 -18.09
C SER A 226 -3.04 9.69 -17.15
N PRO A 227 -2.64 10.33 -16.05
CA PRO A 227 -1.84 9.67 -15.00
C PRO A 227 -2.55 8.47 -14.35
N LEU A 228 -3.85 8.28 -14.61
CA LEU A 228 -4.60 7.10 -14.14
C LEU A 228 -4.24 5.81 -14.91
N SER A 229 -3.51 5.92 -16.04
CA SER A 229 -3.05 4.77 -16.82
C SER A 229 -1.63 4.35 -16.44
N ARG A 230 -1.30 3.07 -16.58
CA ARG A 230 0.07 2.57 -16.45
C ARG A 230 1.01 3.17 -17.51
N THR A 231 0.46 3.52 -18.68
CA THR A 231 1.19 4.11 -19.81
C THR A 231 1.79 5.49 -19.47
N PHE A 232 0.98 6.38 -18.90
CA PHE A 232 1.33 7.80 -18.68
C PHE A 232 1.53 8.18 -17.22
N CYS A 233 1.31 7.26 -16.27
CA CYS A 233 1.60 7.53 -14.87
C CYS A 233 3.10 7.81 -14.67
N GLN A 234 3.41 8.95 -14.07
CA GLN A 234 4.77 9.39 -13.78
C GLN A 234 4.88 9.99 -12.39
N GLY A 235 5.98 9.68 -11.72
CA GLY A 235 6.38 10.33 -10.47
C GLY A 235 7.01 11.70 -10.70
N PRO A 236 7.53 12.32 -9.64
CA PRO A 236 8.08 13.65 -9.67
C PRO A 236 9.28 13.74 -10.62
N ASP A 237 9.54 14.96 -11.08
CA ASP A 237 10.63 15.24 -12.00
C ASP A 237 11.98 14.97 -11.35
N GLN A 238 12.81 14.20 -12.03
CA GLN A 238 14.19 13.90 -11.64
C GLN A 238 15.01 13.50 -12.86
N PRO A 239 16.36 13.68 -12.84
CA PRO A 239 17.24 13.21 -13.89
C PRO A 239 17.10 11.72 -14.16
N ILE A 240 17.18 11.33 -15.43
CA ILE A 240 17.16 9.92 -15.83
C ILE A 240 18.53 9.30 -15.60
N TYR A 241 18.56 8.18 -14.90
CA TYR A 241 19.75 7.36 -14.71
C TYR A 241 19.79 6.23 -15.73
N TYR A 242 20.94 6.02 -16.36
CA TYR A 242 21.12 4.97 -17.37
C TYR A 242 21.84 3.75 -16.78
N PHE A 243 21.25 2.58 -16.94
CA PHE A 243 21.75 1.29 -16.48
C PHE A 243 22.64 0.63 -17.54
N HIS A 244 23.74 1.28 -17.92
CA HIS A 244 24.62 0.88 -19.05
C HIS A 244 24.99 -0.61 -19.07
N TYR A 245 25.12 -1.25 -17.91
CA TYR A 245 25.48 -2.66 -17.77
C TYR A 245 24.31 -3.53 -17.30
N GLY A 246 23.09 -3.04 -17.44
CA GLY A 246 21.87 -3.68 -16.94
C GLY A 246 21.69 -3.52 -15.43
N THR A 247 20.66 -4.21 -14.92
CA THR A 247 20.25 -4.14 -13.50
C THR A 247 20.80 -5.28 -12.65
N ARG A 248 21.47 -6.28 -13.28
CA ARG A 248 22.10 -7.40 -12.56
C ARG A 248 23.39 -6.94 -11.89
N GLY A 249 23.60 -7.38 -10.65
CA GLY A 249 24.79 -6.98 -9.88
C GLY A 249 24.62 -5.72 -9.06
N VAL A 250 23.52 -5.03 -9.17
CA VAL A 250 23.16 -3.93 -8.27
C VAL A 250 22.70 -4.54 -6.94
N ASN A 251 23.66 -4.71 -6.01
CA ASN A 251 23.42 -5.40 -4.74
C ASN A 251 22.82 -4.44 -3.70
N GLY A 252 21.59 -4.75 -3.25
CA GLY A 252 21.03 -4.19 -2.02
C GLY A 252 21.38 -5.11 -0.84
N GLY A 253 22.56 -4.96 -0.28
CA GLY A 253 22.92 -5.66 0.97
C GLY A 253 22.52 -4.86 2.21
N PRO A 254 22.70 -5.42 3.43
CA PRO A 254 22.40 -4.71 4.69
C PRO A 254 23.11 -3.35 4.80
N LEU A 255 24.31 -3.21 4.24
CA LEU A 255 25.07 -1.96 4.20
C LEU A 255 24.38 -0.85 3.39
N ALA A 256 23.58 -1.19 2.38
CA ALA A 256 22.81 -0.21 1.61
C ALA A 256 21.71 0.47 2.45
N ILE A 257 21.30 -0.14 3.58
CA ILE A 257 20.33 0.41 4.51
C ILE A 257 20.98 1.42 5.46
N LEU A 258 22.26 1.26 5.76
CA LEU A 258 22.98 2.05 6.76
C LEU A 258 23.61 3.34 6.21
N GLY A 259 23.64 3.53 4.87
CA GLY A 259 24.19 4.76 4.28
C GLY A 259 23.42 6.01 4.68
N GLU A 260 24.03 7.19 4.53
CA GLU A 260 23.36 8.46 4.81
C GLU A 260 22.18 8.69 3.85
N LEU A 261 21.09 9.25 4.37
CA LEU A 261 19.94 9.67 3.60
C LEU A 261 20.15 11.15 3.21
N GLU A 262 19.93 11.45 1.96
CA GLU A 262 19.85 12.84 1.54
C GLU A 262 18.63 13.53 2.20
N PRO A 263 18.70 14.83 2.46
CA PRO A 263 17.58 15.59 3.02
C PRO A 263 16.32 15.40 2.17
N ASP A 264 15.16 15.43 2.83
CA ASP A 264 13.88 15.46 2.15
C ASP A 264 13.83 16.63 1.17
N LEU A 265 13.25 16.44 0.00
CA LEU A 265 12.93 17.56 -0.88
C LEU A 265 11.91 18.47 -0.18
N VAL A 266 12.19 19.76 -0.20
CA VAL A 266 11.19 20.76 0.19
C VAL A 266 10.15 20.86 -0.91
N LEU A 267 8.99 20.24 -0.65
CA LEU A 267 7.89 20.18 -1.62
C LEU A 267 6.92 21.35 -1.43
N GLY A 268 6.57 22.00 -2.52
CA GLY A 268 5.43 22.91 -2.58
C GLY A 268 4.08 22.15 -2.53
N THR A 269 2.99 22.88 -2.39
CA THR A 269 1.63 22.28 -2.34
C THR A 269 1.30 21.57 -3.65
N GLU A 270 1.61 22.16 -4.78
CA GLU A 270 1.39 21.60 -6.12
C GLU A 270 2.16 20.30 -6.31
N GLN A 271 3.45 20.26 -5.99
CA GLN A 271 4.29 19.07 -6.10
C GLN A 271 3.78 17.91 -5.22
N ARG A 272 3.23 18.20 -4.03
CA ARG A 272 2.59 17.18 -3.20
C ARG A 272 1.31 16.66 -3.84
N GLY A 273 0.53 17.52 -4.50
CA GLY A 273 -0.65 17.15 -5.28
C GLY A 273 -0.29 16.22 -6.44
N GLU A 274 0.73 16.57 -7.22
CA GLU A 274 1.24 15.74 -8.31
C GLU A 274 1.72 14.36 -7.83
N LEU A 275 2.48 14.33 -6.73
CA LEU A 275 2.92 13.07 -6.10
C LEU A 275 1.77 12.18 -5.70
N LEU A 276 0.75 12.76 -5.08
CA LEU A 276 -0.43 12.00 -4.65
C LEU A 276 -1.26 11.53 -5.84
N THR A 277 -1.38 12.35 -6.88
CA THR A 277 -2.03 11.96 -8.15
C THR A 277 -1.28 10.81 -8.81
N ALA A 278 0.06 10.85 -8.86
CA ALA A 278 0.85 9.74 -9.39
C ALA A 278 0.71 8.46 -8.54
N ALA A 279 0.70 8.59 -7.22
CA ALA A 279 0.51 7.45 -6.31
C ALA A 279 -0.88 6.81 -6.48
N ARG A 280 -1.94 7.61 -6.57
CA ARG A 280 -3.31 7.14 -6.86
C ARG A 280 -3.40 6.54 -8.25
N GLY A 281 -2.86 7.22 -9.25
CA GLY A 281 -2.88 6.81 -10.65
C GLY A 281 -2.25 5.44 -10.88
N VAL A 282 -1.07 5.18 -10.31
CA VAL A 282 -0.43 3.87 -10.48
C VAL A 282 -1.22 2.74 -9.82
N LEU A 283 -1.82 2.97 -8.65
CA LEU A 283 -2.65 1.96 -8.00
C LEU A 283 -3.94 1.72 -8.79
N ILE A 284 -4.60 2.76 -9.26
CA ILE A 284 -5.79 2.68 -10.12
C ILE A 284 -5.47 1.89 -11.39
N GLY A 285 -4.35 2.21 -12.08
CA GLY A 285 -3.89 1.50 -13.28
C GLY A 285 -3.61 0.01 -13.06
N HIS A 286 -3.52 -0.42 -11.80
CA HIS A 286 -3.40 -1.82 -11.38
C HIS A 286 -4.65 -2.34 -10.63
N GLN A 287 -5.78 -1.66 -10.69
CA GLN A 287 -7.04 -1.94 -9.97
C GLN A 287 -6.80 -2.18 -8.47
N ARG A 288 -5.98 -1.33 -7.85
CA ARG A 288 -5.61 -1.42 -6.44
C ARG A 288 -5.86 -0.12 -5.71
N GLU A 289 -6.01 -0.25 -4.41
CA GLU A 289 -6.14 0.87 -3.49
C GLU A 289 -5.42 0.53 -2.17
N THR A 290 -4.90 1.53 -1.49
CA THR A 290 -4.35 1.39 -0.12
C THR A 290 -4.68 2.64 0.69
N ASP A 291 -4.98 2.46 1.97
CA ASP A 291 -5.32 3.56 2.87
C ASP A 291 -4.33 4.73 2.82
N PRO A 292 -2.99 4.50 2.87
CA PRO A 292 -2.04 5.60 2.82
C PRO A 292 -2.07 6.42 1.52
N VAL A 293 -2.44 5.79 0.39
CA VAL A 293 -2.55 6.50 -0.89
C VAL A 293 -3.88 7.24 -1.01
N THR A 294 -4.97 6.61 -0.55
CA THR A 294 -6.31 7.20 -0.60
C THR A 294 -6.46 8.36 0.38
N TYR A 295 -6.06 8.15 1.64
CA TYR A 295 -6.32 9.08 2.74
C TYR A 295 -5.14 9.98 3.11
N CYS A 296 -4.01 9.89 2.43
CA CYS A 296 -2.78 10.58 2.79
C CYS A 296 -2.99 12.00 3.31
N GLU A 297 -2.32 12.34 4.41
CA GLU A 297 -2.22 13.72 4.86
C GLU A 297 -1.27 14.50 3.93
N HIS A 298 -1.85 15.30 3.07
CA HIS A 298 -1.15 16.01 1.99
C HIS A 298 0.06 16.83 2.48
N ARG A 299 -0.04 17.47 3.65
CA ARG A 299 1.02 18.29 4.24
C ARG A 299 2.20 17.46 4.74
N SER A 300 1.98 16.18 4.98
CA SER A 300 2.97 15.25 5.56
C SER A 300 3.68 14.40 4.53
N ILE A 301 3.35 14.53 3.23
CA ILE A 301 4.04 13.83 2.15
C ILE A 301 5.49 14.28 2.11
N THR A 302 6.40 13.31 2.08
CA THR A 302 7.82 13.54 1.82
C THR A 302 8.28 12.76 0.62
N HIS A 303 9.29 13.27 -0.07
CA HIS A 303 9.91 12.59 -1.21
C HIS A 303 11.42 12.62 -1.07
N HIS A 304 12.03 11.45 -1.20
CA HIS A 304 13.46 11.26 -1.15
C HIS A 304 13.95 10.94 -2.57
N ARG A 305 14.84 11.75 -3.10
CA ARG A 305 15.63 11.44 -4.29
C ARG A 305 16.88 10.68 -3.85
N LEU A 306 17.11 9.56 -4.47
CA LEU A 306 18.24 8.69 -4.17
C LEU A 306 19.03 8.46 -5.46
N ASP A 307 20.23 7.88 -5.32
CA ASP A 307 21.05 7.47 -6.44
C ASP A 307 20.33 6.48 -7.37
N GLN A 308 20.87 6.31 -8.57
CA GLN A 308 20.36 5.41 -9.61
C GLN A 308 18.92 5.69 -10.06
N GLY A 309 18.51 6.96 -10.07
CA GLY A 309 17.17 7.37 -10.50
C GLY A 309 16.06 6.89 -9.60
N ILE A 310 16.36 6.45 -8.36
CA ILE A 310 15.36 5.99 -7.39
C ILE A 310 14.74 7.20 -6.68
N GLY A 311 13.41 7.22 -6.62
CA GLY A 311 12.62 8.15 -5.81
C GLY A 311 11.69 7.39 -4.88
N ILE A 312 11.53 7.85 -3.64
CA ILE A 312 10.61 7.24 -2.66
C ILE A 312 9.75 8.32 -2.03
N SER A 313 8.43 8.23 -2.23
CA SER A 313 7.46 9.07 -1.54
C SER A 313 6.91 8.33 -0.33
N LEU A 314 6.94 8.97 0.84
CA LEU A 314 6.30 8.47 2.06
C LEU A 314 4.96 9.17 2.26
N LEU A 315 3.93 8.38 2.58
CA LEU A 315 2.52 8.76 2.58
C LEU A 315 1.90 8.45 3.95
N PRO A 316 1.99 9.37 4.93
CA PRO A 316 1.39 9.17 6.25
C PRO A 316 -0.12 9.38 6.25
N LEU A 317 -0.82 8.76 7.21
CA LEU A 317 -2.26 8.91 7.40
C LEU A 317 -2.64 10.19 8.17
N PRO A 318 -3.80 10.80 7.89
CA PRO A 318 -4.35 11.90 8.67
C PRO A 318 -4.82 11.42 10.05
N PRO A 319 -4.93 12.31 11.05
CA PRO A 319 -5.27 11.92 12.42
C PRO A 319 -6.50 11.01 12.56
N GLY A 320 -7.57 11.27 11.81
CA GLY A 320 -8.80 10.47 11.86
C GLY A 320 -8.73 9.06 11.23
N ARG A 321 -7.61 8.69 10.63
CA ARG A 321 -7.40 7.38 9.97
C ARG A 321 -6.22 6.60 10.56
N ARG A 322 -5.58 7.13 11.59
CA ARG A 322 -4.41 6.50 12.23
C ARG A 322 -4.81 5.34 13.11
N THR A 323 -3.94 4.34 13.18
CA THR A 323 -3.97 3.33 14.23
C THR A 323 -3.67 3.98 15.59
N ALA A 324 -4.17 3.40 16.68
CA ALA A 324 -4.07 4.03 18.00
C ALA A 324 -2.62 4.04 18.54
N LEU A 325 -1.91 2.93 18.41
CA LEU A 325 -0.64 2.71 19.10
C LEU A 325 0.57 2.76 18.16
N ASP A 326 0.52 2.08 17.04
CA ASP A 326 1.52 2.14 16.00
C ASP A 326 1.26 3.29 15.02
N ALA A 327 2.11 3.45 14.01
CA ALA A 327 1.90 4.40 12.93
C ALA A 327 2.04 3.69 11.59
N TYR A 328 1.02 3.82 10.74
CA TYR A 328 1.06 3.24 9.39
C TYR A 328 1.45 4.31 8.38
N VAL A 329 2.61 4.16 7.77
CA VAL A 329 3.11 5.05 6.71
C VAL A 329 3.29 4.24 5.44
N GLY A 330 2.56 4.61 4.39
CA GLY A 330 2.70 4.02 3.07
C GLY A 330 3.88 4.57 2.29
N TYR A 331 4.22 3.92 1.17
CA TYR A 331 5.17 4.45 0.22
C TYR A 331 4.81 4.08 -1.22
N VAL A 332 5.26 4.91 -2.15
CA VAL A 332 5.39 4.57 -3.57
C VAL A 332 6.85 4.80 -3.95
N ALA A 333 7.44 3.81 -4.62
CA ALA A 333 8.81 3.87 -5.10
C ALA A 333 8.86 3.97 -6.62
N TYR A 334 9.72 4.83 -7.09
CA TYR A 334 9.92 5.17 -8.50
C TYR A 334 11.34 4.83 -8.93
N VAL A 335 11.51 4.48 -10.20
CA VAL A 335 12.81 4.47 -10.87
C VAL A 335 12.65 5.24 -12.18
N ASN A 336 13.50 6.22 -12.39
CA ASN A 336 13.43 7.09 -13.55
C ASN A 336 12.00 7.65 -13.77
N ARG A 337 11.39 8.15 -12.70
CA ARG A 337 10.02 8.68 -12.67
C ARG A 337 8.91 7.63 -12.87
N VAL A 338 9.24 6.38 -13.19
CA VAL A 338 8.26 5.30 -13.36
C VAL A 338 7.93 4.69 -12.00
N PRO A 339 6.65 4.65 -11.57
CA PRO A 339 6.28 3.97 -10.33
C PRO A 339 6.48 2.46 -10.49
N VAL A 340 7.35 1.86 -9.68
CA VAL A 340 7.77 0.44 -9.82
C VAL A 340 7.31 -0.45 -8.68
N ALA A 341 7.08 0.14 -7.49
CA ALA A 341 6.65 -0.60 -6.32
C ALA A 341 5.86 0.29 -5.35
N TYR A 342 5.08 -0.35 -4.48
CA TYR A 342 4.37 0.29 -3.39
C TYR A 342 4.31 -0.61 -2.17
N GLY A 343 3.95 -0.05 -1.03
CA GLY A 343 3.76 -0.78 0.22
C GLY A 343 3.58 0.16 1.40
N GLY A 344 3.92 -0.34 2.58
CA GLY A 344 3.90 0.45 3.79
C GLY A 344 4.64 -0.22 4.94
N ALA A 345 4.81 0.53 6.00
CA ALA A 345 5.38 0.05 7.25
C ALA A 345 4.50 0.43 8.44
N TRP A 346 4.28 -0.52 9.34
CA TRP A 346 3.70 -0.31 10.66
C TRP A 346 4.84 -0.06 11.64
N LEU A 347 5.01 1.20 12.01
CA LEU A 347 6.12 1.69 12.81
C LEU A 347 5.80 1.50 14.29
N PHE A 348 6.55 0.62 14.95
CA PHE A 348 6.47 0.36 16.37
C PHE A 348 7.86 0.01 16.93
N PRO A 349 8.20 0.40 18.18
CA PRO A 349 9.52 0.15 18.75
C PRO A 349 9.92 -1.32 18.76
N GLY A 350 11.16 -1.58 18.34
CA GLY A 350 11.74 -2.93 18.32
C GLY A 350 11.25 -3.83 17.19
N ARG A 351 10.17 -3.48 16.46
CA ARG A 351 9.57 -4.34 15.44
C ARG A 351 8.70 -3.58 14.43
N THR A 352 9.34 -2.96 13.45
CA THR A 352 8.63 -2.31 12.35
C THR A 352 8.29 -3.33 11.27
N LYS A 353 7.01 -3.64 11.10
CA LYS A 353 6.53 -4.55 10.05
C LYS A 353 6.57 -3.82 8.71
N VAL A 354 7.16 -4.44 7.69
CA VAL A 354 7.32 -3.83 6.37
C VAL A 354 7.23 -4.86 5.27
N GLY A 355 6.65 -4.47 4.14
CA GLY A 355 6.57 -5.30 2.94
C GLY A 355 6.82 -4.49 1.67
N ILE A 356 7.06 -5.21 0.56
CA ILE A 356 7.19 -4.62 -0.77
C ILE A 356 6.31 -5.34 -1.78
N ASN A 357 5.58 -4.57 -2.57
CA ASN A 357 4.83 -5.04 -3.72
C ASN A 357 5.43 -4.42 -4.99
N VAL A 358 6.25 -5.19 -5.70
CA VAL A 358 6.78 -4.80 -7.01
C VAL A 358 5.73 -5.09 -8.07
N PHE A 359 5.38 -4.09 -8.88
CA PHE A 359 4.41 -4.28 -9.97
C PHE A 359 4.93 -5.30 -10.98
N PRO A 360 4.05 -6.11 -11.61
CA PRO A 360 4.45 -7.24 -12.47
C PRO A 360 5.43 -6.87 -13.58
N ALA A 361 5.25 -5.72 -14.23
CA ALA A 361 6.11 -5.24 -15.30
C ALA A 361 7.59 -5.06 -14.88
N PHE A 362 7.86 -4.81 -13.59
CA PHE A 362 9.20 -4.50 -13.08
C PHE A 362 9.86 -5.65 -12.30
N ARG A 363 9.22 -6.82 -12.26
CA ARG A 363 9.83 -8.02 -11.69
C ARG A 363 11.05 -8.44 -12.50
N GLY A 364 12.14 -8.77 -11.83
CA GLY A 364 13.44 -9.03 -12.47
C GLY A 364 14.38 -7.82 -12.54
N GLY A 365 13.90 -6.61 -12.19
CA GLY A 365 14.74 -5.43 -11.94
C GLY A 365 15.47 -5.50 -10.58
N PRO A 366 16.09 -4.40 -10.13
CA PRO A 366 16.92 -4.35 -8.91
C PRO A 366 16.09 -4.28 -7.62
N SER A 367 15.11 -5.22 -7.46
CA SER A 367 14.15 -5.21 -6.34
C SER A 367 14.80 -5.22 -4.96
N ALA A 368 15.96 -5.89 -4.81
CA ALA A 368 16.69 -5.94 -3.55
C ALA A 368 17.28 -4.58 -3.17
N LEU A 369 17.88 -3.88 -4.14
CA LEU A 369 18.35 -2.52 -3.94
C LEU A 369 17.19 -1.57 -3.60
N LEU A 370 16.12 -1.64 -4.38
CA LEU A 370 14.94 -0.80 -4.17
C LEU A 370 14.39 -0.98 -2.75
N PHE A 371 14.27 -2.23 -2.29
CA PHE A 371 13.79 -2.51 -0.94
C PHE A 371 14.78 -2.04 0.14
N ALA A 372 16.09 -2.22 -0.06
CA ALA A 372 17.10 -1.67 0.84
C ALA A 372 17.00 -0.15 0.97
N ARG A 373 16.74 0.58 -0.13
CA ARG A 373 16.54 2.04 -0.12
C ARG A 373 15.25 2.45 0.61
N ILE A 374 14.17 1.67 0.46
CA ILE A 374 12.92 1.87 1.21
C ILE A 374 13.17 1.70 2.72
N LEU A 375 13.84 0.61 3.12
CA LEU A 375 14.21 0.38 4.53
C LEU A 375 15.08 1.51 5.08
N ARG A 376 16.03 2.02 4.28
CA ARG A 376 16.88 3.17 4.64
C ARG A 376 16.06 4.42 4.94
N CYS A 377 15.08 4.76 4.09
CA CYS A 377 14.20 5.90 4.32
C CYS A 377 13.47 5.79 5.66
N TYR A 378 12.88 4.63 5.96
CA TYR A 378 12.21 4.41 7.24
C TYR A 378 13.19 4.42 8.42
N ALA A 379 14.35 3.76 8.30
CA ALA A 379 15.34 3.67 9.37
C ALA A 379 15.85 5.06 9.79
N GLN A 380 16.13 5.91 8.82
CA GLN A 380 16.73 7.22 9.10
C GLN A 380 15.68 8.25 9.50
N ARG A 381 14.54 8.33 8.77
CA ARG A 381 13.49 9.28 9.07
C ARG A 381 12.81 9.02 10.41
N TYR A 382 12.52 7.76 10.70
CA TYR A 382 11.74 7.36 11.89
C TYR A 382 12.58 6.70 12.97
N ALA A 383 13.90 6.66 12.83
CA ALA A 383 14.81 6.03 13.78
C ALA A 383 14.46 4.56 14.08
N VAL A 384 14.08 3.81 13.04
CA VAL A 384 13.74 2.39 13.15
C VAL A 384 15.00 1.58 13.43
N ASP A 385 14.96 0.73 14.47
CA ASP A 385 16.09 -0.11 14.88
C ASP A 385 15.99 -1.55 14.35
N ALA A 386 14.78 -2.01 14.07
CA ALA A 386 14.54 -3.36 13.57
C ALA A 386 13.32 -3.41 12.64
N PHE A 387 13.46 -4.17 11.55
CA PHE A 387 12.38 -4.46 10.60
C PHE A 387 11.95 -5.91 10.70
N GLU A 388 10.65 -6.14 10.53
CA GLU A 388 10.06 -7.46 10.45
C GLU A 388 9.44 -7.70 9.07
N ALA A 389 9.77 -8.86 8.49
CA ALA A 389 9.02 -9.43 7.37
C ALA A 389 8.04 -10.47 7.92
N GLU A 390 6.74 -10.20 7.79
CA GLU A 390 5.69 -11.09 8.27
C GLU A 390 5.67 -12.41 7.51
N ASN A 391 5.19 -13.45 8.14
CA ASN A 391 5.11 -14.79 7.58
C ASN A 391 4.37 -14.87 6.22
N TYR A 392 3.31 -14.07 6.01
CA TYR A 392 2.64 -13.96 4.71
C TYR A 392 3.56 -13.45 3.60
N GLN A 393 4.41 -12.46 3.89
CA GLN A 393 5.42 -11.94 2.96
C GLN A 393 6.46 -13.00 2.59
N LEU A 394 6.74 -13.94 3.48
CA LEU A 394 7.69 -15.03 3.29
C LEU A 394 7.10 -16.22 2.52
N GLY A 395 5.76 -16.27 2.38
CA GLY A 395 5.05 -17.33 1.67
C GLY A 395 4.05 -18.14 2.50
N HIS A 396 3.86 -17.86 3.80
CA HIS A 396 2.84 -18.52 4.62
C HIS A 396 1.44 -18.10 4.15
N GLY A 397 0.61 -19.07 3.73
CA GLY A 397 -0.69 -18.77 3.12
C GLY A 397 -0.60 -18.05 1.76
N ASN A 398 0.60 -17.87 1.21
CA ASN A 398 0.89 -17.12 -0.02
C ASN A 398 1.65 -18.01 -1.02
N GLY A 399 0.92 -18.64 -1.95
CA GLY A 399 1.50 -19.52 -2.96
C GLY A 399 2.50 -18.82 -3.89
N ASP A 400 2.29 -17.52 -4.19
CA ASP A 400 3.21 -16.73 -5.01
C ASP A 400 4.54 -16.49 -4.29
N GLY A 401 4.50 -16.22 -2.99
CA GLY A 401 5.68 -16.09 -2.15
C GLY A 401 6.51 -17.38 -2.13
N ILE A 402 5.87 -18.54 -2.09
CA ILE A 402 6.56 -19.84 -2.17
C ILE A 402 7.18 -20.05 -3.56
N ARG A 403 6.42 -19.79 -4.65
CA ARG A 403 6.92 -19.97 -6.02
C ARG A 403 8.08 -19.03 -6.37
N SER A 404 8.01 -17.79 -5.90
CA SER A 404 9.06 -16.79 -6.12
C SER A 404 10.28 -16.95 -5.22
N GLY A 405 10.20 -17.80 -4.18
CA GLY A 405 11.25 -17.95 -3.18
C GLY A 405 11.43 -16.69 -2.32
N ALA A 406 10.34 -16.02 -1.97
CA ALA A 406 10.33 -14.77 -1.22
C ALA A 406 11.14 -14.83 0.09
N TYR A 407 11.13 -15.98 0.79
CA TYR A 407 11.97 -16.20 1.97
C TYR A 407 13.44 -15.84 1.72
N TRP A 408 14.00 -16.30 0.58
CA TRP A 408 15.41 -16.06 0.23
C TRP A 408 15.68 -14.62 -0.21
N PHE A 409 14.67 -13.91 -0.70
CA PHE A 409 14.79 -12.48 -0.97
C PHE A 409 15.07 -11.71 0.34
N TYR A 410 14.26 -11.91 1.38
CA TYR A 410 14.47 -11.29 2.69
C TYR A 410 15.76 -11.80 3.37
N HIS A 411 16.04 -13.10 3.29
CA HIS A 411 17.25 -13.68 3.87
C HIS A 411 18.54 -13.06 3.32
N ARG A 412 18.61 -12.80 2.00
CA ARG A 412 19.77 -12.14 1.36
C ARG A 412 19.95 -10.69 1.82
N LEU A 413 18.88 -10.00 2.19
CA LEU A 413 18.91 -8.66 2.77
C LEU A 413 19.29 -8.61 4.26
N GLY A 414 19.54 -9.78 4.87
CA GLY A 414 19.96 -9.87 6.27
C GLY A 414 18.85 -10.20 7.26
N PHE A 415 17.62 -10.39 6.83
CA PHE A 415 16.54 -10.86 7.70
C PHE A 415 16.82 -12.29 8.19
N ARG A 416 16.56 -12.57 9.46
CA ARG A 416 16.79 -13.89 10.07
C ARG A 416 15.59 -14.31 10.92
N SER A 417 15.26 -15.60 10.89
CA SER A 417 14.30 -16.18 11.82
C SER A 417 14.84 -16.11 13.24
N GLN A 418 13.99 -15.75 14.19
CA GLN A 418 14.32 -15.73 15.60
C GLN A 418 14.14 -17.12 16.24
N HIS A 419 13.48 -18.04 15.55
CA HIS A 419 13.28 -19.40 16.03
C HIS A 419 14.52 -20.28 15.73
N PRO A 420 15.23 -20.83 16.74
CA PRO A 420 16.53 -21.51 16.55
C PRO A 420 16.48 -22.67 15.55
N ARG A 421 15.39 -23.49 15.58
CA ARG A 421 15.21 -24.62 14.66
C ARG A 421 15.06 -24.17 13.22
N LEU A 422 14.31 -23.08 12.97
CA LEU A 422 14.13 -22.54 11.61
C LEU A 422 15.41 -21.88 11.10
N ALA A 423 16.14 -21.17 11.97
CA ALA A 423 17.45 -20.61 11.65
C ALA A 423 18.45 -21.71 11.21
N ALA A 424 18.48 -22.84 11.95
CA ALA A 424 19.33 -23.99 11.59
C ALA A 424 18.94 -24.64 10.25
N ILE A 425 17.62 -24.75 9.94
CA ILE A 425 17.15 -25.22 8.64
C ILE A 425 17.58 -24.24 7.53
N ALA A 426 17.38 -22.95 7.75
CA ALA A 426 17.77 -21.92 6.78
C ALA A 426 19.28 -21.93 6.50
N ALA A 427 20.11 -22.09 7.51
CA ALA A 427 21.56 -22.18 7.35
C ALA A 427 21.98 -23.37 6.48
N ARG A 428 21.40 -24.56 6.71
CA ARG A 428 21.66 -25.76 5.89
C ARG A 428 21.21 -25.59 4.44
N GLU A 429 20.05 -25.02 4.21
CA GLU A 429 19.54 -24.77 2.85
C GLU A 429 20.40 -23.72 2.13
N ALA A 430 20.84 -22.66 2.83
CA ALA A 430 21.75 -21.66 2.29
C ALA A 430 23.10 -22.26 1.88
N GLU A 431 23.62 -23.23 2.66
CA GLU A 431 24.85 -23.98 2.32
C GLU A 431 24.66 -24.81 1.05
N ARG A 432 23.55 -25.54 0.93
CA ARG A 432 23.24 -26.31 -0.28
C ARG A 432 23.16 -25.42 -1.51
N MET A 433 22.54 -24.24 -1.40
CA MET A 433 22.43 -23.27 -2.50
C MET A 433 23.80 -22.66 -2.89
N ARG A 434 24.76 -22.59 -1.95
CA ARG A 434 26.13 -22.15 -2.23
C ARG A 434 26.94 -23.26 -2.91
N ALA A 435 26.78 -24.51 -2.46
CA ALA A 435 27.48 -25.66 -3.01
C ALA A 435 26.97 -26.05 -4.42
N ASP A 436 25.67 -25.88 -4.68
CA ASP A 436 25.04 -26.17 -5.97
C ASP A 436 24.19 -24.98 -6.45
N PRO A 437 24.67 -24.20 -7.42
CA PRO A 437 23.90 -23.08 -8.00
C PRO A 437 22.58 -23.50 -8.67
N GLY A 438 22.45 -24.78 -9.07
CA GLY A 438 21.21 -25.35 -9.62
C GLY A 438 20.18 -25.72 -8.55
N TYR A 439 20.61 -25.91 -7.30
CA TYR A 439 19.72 -26.30 -6.20
C TYR A 439 18.67 -25.23 -5.89
N ARG A 440 17.46 -25.68 -5.65
CA ARG A 440 16.33 -24.85 -5.17
C ARG A 440 15.69 -25.50 -3.96
N THR A 441 15.53 -24.71 -2.90
CA THR A 441 14.88 -25.18 -1.67
C THR A 441 13.47 -25.70 -1.98
N PRO A 442 13.14 -26.95 -1.61
CA PRO A 442 11.83 -27.53 -1.88
C PRO A 442 10.69 -26.73 -1.24
N ALA A 443 9.54 -26.65 -1.94
CA ALA A 443 8.37 -25.89 -1.47
C ALA A 443 7.90 -26.28 -0.05
N ARG A 444 7.99 -27.57 0.33
CA ARG A 444 7.68 -28.04 1.68
C ARG A 444 8.58 -27.41 2.77
N VAL A 445 9.87 -27.18 2.41
CA VAL A 445 10.84 -26.57 3.32
C VAL A 445 10.58 -25.06 3.40
N LEU A 446 10.32 -24.40 2.27
CA LEU A 446 9.94 -22.98 2.25
C LEU A 446 8.69 -22.72 3.08
N ARG A 447 7.66 -23.57 3.02
CA ARG A 447 6.47 -23.43 3.89
C ARG A 447 6.81 -23.52 5.38
N LYS A 448 7.75 -24.41 5.76
CA LYS A 448 8.23 -24.48 7.16
C LYS A 448 8.97 -23.21 7.56
N LEU A 449 9.87 -22.74 6.71
CA LEU A 449 10.66 -21.53 6.95
C LEU A 449 9.77 -20.28 7.03
N ALA A 450 8.70 -20.21 6.24
CA ALA A 450 7.75 -19.09 6.22
C ALA A 450 6.72 -19.11 7.36
N ALA A 451 6.71 -20.13 8.22
CA ALA A 451 5.74 -20.23 9.31
C ALA A 451 5.91 -19.15 10.40
N GLU A 452 7.12 -18.62 10.53
CA GLU A 452 7.47 -17.59 11.49
C GLU A 452 8.05 -16.36 10.78
N PRO A 453 7.84 -15.15 11.31
CA PRO A 453 8.40 -13.94 10.73
C PRO A 453 9.94 -13.92 10.80
N MET A 454 10.55 -13.07 9.99
CA MET A 454 11.99 -12.81 10.02
C MET A 454 12.26 -11.39 10.45
N LEU A 455 13.35 -11.21 11.21
CA LEU A 455 13.78 -9.92 11.74
C LEU A 455 15.10 -9.48 11.10
N LEU A 456 15.18 -8.20 10.72
CA LEU A 456 16.42 -7.50 10.40
C LEU A 456 16.70 -6.48 11.52
N ARG A 457 17.73 -6.72 12.32
CA ARG A 457 18.17 -5.77 13.36
C ARG A 457 19.24 -4.84 12.78
N LEU A 458 19.01 -3.55 12.84
CA LEU A 458 19.99 -2.53 12.47
C LEU A 458 20.84 -2.09 13.66
N ARG A 459 20.24 -2.16 14.86
CA ARG A 459 20.89 -1.86 16.14
C ARG A 459 20.40 -2.87 17.17
N GLU A 460 21.30 -3.29 18.04
CA GLU A 460 20.89 -4.07 19.19
C GLU A 460 20.31 -3.14 20.26
N LYS A 461 19.05 -3.37 20.59
CA LYS A 461 18.38 -2.76 21.73
C LYS A 461 17.69 -3.87 22.51
N ASP A 462 17.88 -3.86 23.81
CA ASP A 462 17.13 -4.71 24.74
C ASP A 462 15.75 -4.08 25.00
N VAL A 463 14.88 -4.22 24.01
CA VAL A 463 13.47 -3.79 24.10
C VAL A 463 12.61 -5.05 24.06
N PRO A 464 11.76 -5.28 25.05
CA PRO A 464 10.88 -6.45 25.05
C PRO A 464 9.91 -6.38 23.89
N HIS A 465 9.51 -7.55 23.41
CA HIS A 465 8.54 -7.65 22.34
C HIS A 465 7.13 -7.35 22.86
N VAL A 466 6.50 -6.35 22.29
CA VAL A 466 5.11 -5.96 22.55
C VAL A 466 4.39 -5.85 21.20
N GLU A 467 3.27 -6.55 21.06
CA GLU A 467 2.37 -6.35 19.91
C GLU A 467 1.36 -5.24 20.24
N PRO A 468 1.16 -4.26 19.33
CA PRO A 468 0.14 -3.21 19.51
C PRO A 468 -1.26 -3.78 19.73
N LEU A 469 -1.60 -4.90 19.07
CA LEU A 469 -2.88 -5.56 19.22
C LEU A 469 -3.13 -6.04 20.65
N ASP A 470 -2.12 -6.64 21.31
CA ASP A 470 -2.25 -7.14 22.69
C ASP A 470 -2.54 -5.98 23.66
N VAL A 471 -1.87 -4.84 23.46
CA VAL A 471 -2.13 -3.61 24.25
C VAL A 471 -3.53 -3.08 23.98
N ALA A 472 -4.00 -3.11 22.74
CA ALA A 472 -5.35 -2.70 22.36
C ALA A 472 -6.42 -3.62 22.96
N GLU A 473 -6.20 -4.94 22.98
CA GLU A 473 -7.08 -5.91 23.64
C GLU A 473 -7.15 -5.66 25.15
N ARG A 474 -6.01 -5.38 25.76
CA ARG A 474 -5.96 -5.01 27.18
C ARG A 474 -6.74 -3.73 27.47
N ALA A 475 -6.61 -2.72 26.60
CA ALA A 475 -7.39 -1.49 26.70
C ALA A 475 -8.90 -1.74 26.51
N LEU A 476 -9.29 -2.66 25.60
CA LEU A 476 -10.67 -3.07 25.40
C LEU A 476 -11.29 -3.66 26.69
N HIS A 477 -10.60 -4.63 27.31
CA HIS A 477 -11.02 -5.25 28.55
C HIS A 477 -11.10 -4.23 29.71
N TYR A 478 -10.10 -3.37 29.79
CA TYR A 478 -10.10 -2.27 30.75
C TYR A 478 -11.30 -1.35 30.58
N LEU A 479 -11.59 -0.89 29.36
CA LEU A 479 -12.73 -0.07 29.03
C LEU A 479 -14.05 -0.76 29.40
N ALA A 480 -14.22 -2.04 29.09
CA ALA A 480 -15.42 -2.80 29.46
C ALA A 480 -15.68 -2.77 30.97
N LYS A 481 -14.61 -2.86 31.79
CA LYS A 481 -14.68 -2.84 33.25
C LYS A 481 -15.07 -1.47 33.82
N VAL A 482 -14.54 -0.37 33.26
CA VAL A 482 -14.65 0.96 33.85
C VAL A 482 -15.79 1.82 33.28
N THR A 483 -16.32 1.47 32.11
CA THR A 483 -17.32 2.31 31.41
C THR A 483 -18.74 1.93 31.69
N LYS A 484 -19.00 0.67 32.10
CA LYS A 484 -20.37 0.13 32.28
C LYS A 484 -21.29 0.44 31.08
N GLY A 485 -20.74 0.42 29.86
CA GLY A 485 -21.46 0.68 28.60
C GLY A 485 -21.32 2.10 28.04
N ASP A 486 -21.16 3.13 28.87
CA ASP A 486 -20.94 4.51 28.39
C ASP A 486 -19.44 4.80 28.15
N ARG A 487 -18.98 4.40 26.98
CA ARG A 487 -17.59 4.60 26.58
C ARG A 487 -17.25 6.07 26.28
N HIS A 488 -18.19 6.83 25.79
CA HIS A 488 -17.94 8.22 25.40
C HIS A 488 -17.65 9.10 26.62
N ALA A 489 -18.53 9.08 27.64
CA ALA A 489 -18.31 9.80 28.88
C ALA A 489 -17.07 9.29 29.66
N ALA A 490 -16.73 8.01 29.53
CA ALA A 490 -15.54 7.44 30.15
C ALA A 490 -14.23 7.97 29.55
N ARG A 491 -14.19 8.26 28.25
CA ARG A 491 -12.98 8.73 27.56
C ARG A 491 -12.37 9.96 28.23
N GLU A 492 -13.19 10.97 28.51
CA GLU A 492 -12.74 12.20 29.18
C GLU A 492 -12.32 11.95 30.64
N ARG A 493 -13.10 11.15 31.39
CA ARG A 493 -12.76 10.80 32.77
C ARG A 493 -11.43 10.08 32.88
N ILE A 494 -11.16 9.13 31.98
CA ILE A 494 -9.90 8.38 31.93
C ILE A 494 -8.77 9.34 31.56
N ALA A 495 -8.93 10.20 30.57
CA ALA A 495 -7.93 11.19 30.18
C ALA A 495 -7.56 12.12 31.36
N LEU A 496 -8.55 12.63 32.09
CA LEU A 496 -8.33 13.48 33.27
C LEU A 496 -7.62 12.73 34.40
N ARG A 497 -7.92 11.44 34.61
CA ARG A 497 -7.24 10.60 35.61
C ARG A 497 -5.78 10.39 35.25
N VAL A 498 -5.51 10.01 33.99
CA VAL A 498 -4.13 9.83 33.49
C VAL A 498 -3.34 11.14 33.57
N ALA A 499 -3.95 12.28 33.22
CA ALA A 499 -3.31 13.59 33.32
C ALA A 499 -2.89 13.91 34.77
N ARG A 500 -3.75 13.61 35.77
CA ARG A 500 -3.38 13.76 37.19
C ARG A 500 -2.26 12.85 37.62
N ARG A 501 -2.31 11.55 37.25
CA ARG A 501 -1.26 10.55 37.55
C ARG A 501 0.08 10.95 36.96
N LEU A 502 0.10 11.56 35.78
CA LEU A 502 1.31 12.04 35.11
C LEU A 502 1.77 13.43 35.56
N GLY A 503 0.96 14.16 36.32
CA GLY A 503 1.25 15.55 36.68
C GLY A 503 1.23 16.49 35.49
N ALA A 504 0.36 16.24 34.51
CA ALA A 504 0.30 16.98 33.24
C ALA A 504 -0.25 18.41 33.37
N GLY A 505 -0.76 18.79 34.53
CA GLY A 505 -1.40 20.10 34.76
C GLY A 505 -2.75 20.22 34.05
N SER A 506 -3.18 21.45 33.81
CA SER A 506 -4.49 21.73 33.17
C SER A 506 -4.44 21.52 31.67
N MET A 507 -5.28 20.61 31.16
CA MET A 507 -5.46 20.36 29.73
C MET A 507 -6.21 21.45 28.97
N LYS A 508 -6.78 22.46 29.69
CA LYS A 508 -7.59 23.54 29.08
C LYS A 508 -6.80 24.37 28.06
N ARG A 509 -5.48 24.50 28.25
CA ARG A 509 -4.59 25.29 27.37
C ARG A 509 -4.06 24.50 26.17
N TRP A 510 -4.35 23.19 26.08
CA TRP A 510 -3.89 22.37 24.96
C TRP A 510 -4.77 22.61 23.72
N SER A 511 -4.19 22.42 22.54
CA SER A 511 -4.96 22.42 21.29
C SER A 511 -6.01 21.29 21.30
N GLY A 512 -7.04 21.39 20.47
CA GLY A 512 -8.01 20.31 20.29
C GLY A 512 -7.34 18.99 19.88
N ALA A 513 -6.38 19.08 18.96
CA ALA A 513 -5.60 17.96 18.49
C ALA A 513 -4.79 17.29 19.61
N ASP A 514 -4.07 18.07 20.43
CA ASP A 514 -3.32 17.56 21.56
C ASP A 514 -4.23 16.87 22.60
N ARG A 515 -5.41 17.45 22.88
CA ARG A 515 -6.39 16.83 23.79
C ARG A 515 -6.94 15.53 23.25
N SER A 516 -7.26 15.48 21.95
CA SER A 516 -7.78 14.26 21.33
C SER A 516 -6.75 13.15 21.38
N GLY A 517 -5.52 13.39 20.89
CA GLY A 517 -4.47 12.39 20.91
C GLY A 517 -4.16 11.86 22.31
N PHE A 518 -4.14 12.75 23.31
CA PHE A 518 -3.95 12.34 24.71
C PHE A 518 -5.09 11.46 25.20
N ALA A 519 -6.33 11.81 24.91
CA ALA A 519 -7.50 11.06 25.35
C ALA A 519 -7.64 9.71 24.65
N ASP A 520 -7.24 9.62 23.38
CA ASP A 520 -7.29 8.38 22.61
C ASP A 520 -6.30 7.32 23.13
N LEU A 521 -5.11 7.75 23.60
CA LEU A 521 -4.12 6.86 24.19
C LEU A 521 -4.36 6.55 25.68
N ALA A 522 -5.12 7.37 26.39
CA ALA A 522 -5.32 7.23 27.83
C ALA A 522 -5.79 5.84 28.30
N PRO A 523 -6.70 5.12 27.58
CA PRO A 523 -7.12 3.77 27.97
C PRO A 523 -5.99 2.72 27.93
N ALA A 524 -4.97 2.92 27.10
CA ALA A 524 -3.81 2.04 27.05
C ALA A 524 -2.73 2.38 28.12
N ILE A 525 -2.87 3.53 28.76
CA ILE A 525 -1.92 4.04 29.76
C ILE A 525 -2.44 3.85 31.19
N ASP A 526 -3.75 4.10 31.41
CA ASP A 526 -4.35 4.09 32.75
C ASP A 526 -4.20 2.75 33.51
N PRO A 527 -4.21 1.56 32.86
CA PRO A 527 -3.99 0.28 33.51
C PRO A 527 -2.57 0.08 34.08
N ILE A 528 -1.60 0.91 33.71
CA ILE A 528 -0.22 0.80 34.23
C ILE A 528 -0.21 1.16 35.72
N SER A 529 0.12 0.20 36.58
CA SER A 529 -0.02 0.33 38.04
C SER A 529 0.98 1.29 38.69
N ASP A 530 2.21 1.35 38.17
CA ASP A 530 3.32 2.12 38.77
C ASP A 530 3.53 3.53 38.16
N LEU A 531 2.57 4.02 37.38
CA LEU A 531 2.66 5.26 36.60
C LEU A 531 3.05 6.48 37.45
N GLU A 532 2.55 6.56 38.67
CA GLU A 532 2.86 7.63 39.62
C GLU A 532 4.32 7.62 40.10
N ARG A 533 4.95 6.45 40.08
CA ARG A 533 6.36 6.25 40.53
C ARG A 533 7.40 6.54 39.46
N TRP A 534 6.94 6.85 38.22
CA TRP A 534 7.86 7.16 37.14
C TRP A 534 8.60 8.48 37.39
N SER A 535 9.80 8.58 36.82
CA SER A 535 10.59 9.82 36.90
C SER A 535 9.82 11.00 36.25
N VAL A 536 10.11 12.21 36.71
CA VAL A 536 9.52 13.43 36.11
C VAL A 536 9.83 13.50 34.61
N LYS A 537 11.01 13.05 34.20
CA LYS A 537 11.42 12.99 32.80
C LYS A 537 10.54 12.05 31.99
N ASP A 538 10.33 10.82 32.48
CA ASP A 538 9.51 9.82 31.78
C ASP A 538 8.05 10.25 31.68
N LYS A 539 7.49 10.81 32.76
CA LYS A 539 6.13 11.37 32.77
C LYS A 539 5.96 12.49 31.73
N ARG A 540 6.90 13.44 31.68
CA ARG A 540 6.86 14.54 30.71
C ARG A 540 6.96 14.01 29.29
N LEU A 541 7.84 13.06 29.04
CA LEU A 541 8.00 12.42 27.73
C LEU A 541 6.70 11.71 27.30
N LEU A 542 6.03 11.00 28.24
CA LEU A 542 4.76 10.31 27.96
C LEU A 542 3.63 11.31 27.65
N VAL A 543 3.52 12.39 28.42
CA VAL A 543 2.54 13.45 28.15
C VAL A 543 2.72 14.03 26.76
N GLU A 544 3.97 14.33 26.38
CA GLU A 544 4.26 14.88 25.05
C GLU A 544 3.98 13.86 23.93
N LEU A 545 4.32 12.59 24.14
CA LEU A 545 4.01 11.49 23.23
C LEU A 545 2.50 11.38 22.99
N MET A 546 1.70 11.34 24.06
CA MET A 546 0.25 11.22 23.96
C MET A 546 -0.38 12.42 23.22
N ARG A 547 0.12 13.63 23.46
CA ARG A 547 -0.32 14.84 22.76
C ARG A 547 0.05 14.82 21.29
N ALA A 548 1.30 14.37 20.98
CA ALA A 548 1.81 14.35 19.61
C ALA A 548 0.99 13.44 18.69
N LYS A 549 0.32 12.41 19.21
CA LYS A 549 -0.52 11.48 18.42
C LYS A 549 -1.65 12.20 17.67
N GLY A 550 -2.22 13.26 18.24
CA GLY A 550 -3.30 14.00 17.60
C GLY A 550 -2.87 15.07 16.58
N ARG A 551 -1.56 15.35 16.44
CA ARG A 551 -1.06 16.43 15.56
C ARG A 551 -1.15 16.05 14.09
N VAL A 552 -1.04 17.04 13.20
CA VAL A 552 -1.14 16.85 11.74
C VAL A 552 -0.12 15.84 11.22
N THR A 553 1.14 15.93 11.68
CA THR A 553 2.17 14.93 11.33
C THR A 553 2.40 13.95 12.47
N GLU A 554 2.70 12.70 12.15
CA GLU A 554 2.98 11.64 13.12
C GLU A 554 4.48 11.47 13.46
N ASP A 555 5.36 12.20 12.77
CA ASP A 555 6.81 12.08 12.91
C ASP A 555 7.29 12.25 14.36
N HIS A 556 6.74 13.27 15.03
CA HIS A 556 7.11 13.55 16.42
C HIS A 556 6.62 12.46 17.38
N TYR A 557 5.40 11.94 17.17
CA TYR A 557 4.88 10.81 17.94
C TYR A 557 5.76 9.58 17.78
N ILE A 558 6.14 9.21 16.55
CA ILE A 558 6.98 8.05 16.26
C ILE A 558 8.36 8.21 16.91
N ALA A 559 8.96 9.40 16.80
CA ALA A 559 10.25 9.67 17.40
C ALA A 559 10.22 9.56 18.94
N LEU A 560 9.14 10.05 19.58
CA LEU A 560 8.95 9.95 21.02
C LEU A 560 8.71 8.50 21.46
N LEU A 561 7.88 7.76 20.72
CA LEU A 561 7.56 6.36 21.01
C LEU A 561 8.83 5.49 20.96
N ASN A 562 9.66 5.66 19.94
CA ASN A 562 10.93 4.94 19.79
C ASN A 562 11.95 5.25 20.92
N ARG A 563 11.82 6.41 21.57
CA ARG A 563 12.70 6.82 22.69
C ARG A 563 12.15 6.40 24.07
N HIS A 564 10.85 6.14 24.18
CA HIS A 564 10.19 5.90 25.47
C HIS A 564 10.26 4.44 25.90
N GLN A 565 11.45 3.92 26.17
CA GLN A 565 11.66 2.51 26.57
C GLN A 565 10.88 2.12 27.84
N ARG A 566 10.71 3.05 28.81
CA ARG A 566 9.95 2.79 30.04
C ARG A 566 8.49 2.42 29.72
N LEU A 567 7.87 3.07 28.75
CA LEU A 567 6.49 2.77 28.32
C LEU A 567 6.40 1.35 27.73
N ILE A 568 7.32 0.99 26.84
CA ILE A 568 7.33 -0.34 26.21
C ILE A 568 7.50 -1.45 27.26
N ARG A 569 8.41 -1.26 28.22
CA ARG A 569 8.57 -2.19 29.35
C ARG A 569 7.33 -2.25 30.25
N ALA A 570 6.65 -1.14 30.48
CA ALA A 570 5.42 -1.09 31.27
C ALA A 570 4.27 -1.84 30.58
N TRP A 571 4.09 -1.64 29.26
CA TRP A 571 3.14 -2.45 28.49
C TRP A 571 3.49 -3.94 28.52
N TRP A 572 4.75 -4.28 28.33
CA TRP A 572 5.17 -5.67 28.43
C TRP A 572 4.85 -6.29 29.80
N THR A 573 5.16 -5.59 30.90
CA THR A 573 4.81 -6.04 32.26
C THR A 573 3.29 -6.18 32.45
N LEU A 574 2.51 -5.23 31.91
CA LEU A 574 1.07 -5.26 31.97
C LEU A 574 0.48 -6.50 31.27
N LEU A 575 1.10 -6.93 30.17
CA LEU A 575 0.69 -8.11 29.40
C LEU A 575 1.09 -9.43 30.07
N GLN A 576 2.16 -9.45 30.88
CA GLN A 576 2.59 -10.65 31.60
C GLN A 576 1.79 -10.91 32.90
N GLY A 577 1.10 -9.90 33.43
CA GLY A 577 0.43 -9.96 34.73
C GLY A 577 -0.91 -10.71 34.79
N ASP A 578 -1.35 -11.31 33.69
CA ASP A 578 -2.60 -12.08 33.55
C ASP A 578 -2.35 -13.57 33.18
N GLN A 579 -1.12 -14.12 33.33
CA GLN A 579 -0.83 -15.55 33.18
C GLN A 579 -0.98 -16.31 34.49
#